data_bbf285b8a6d899b5bf931a12fac9dc6e
#
_entry.id   bbf285b8a6d899b5bf931a12fac9dc6e
#
_cell.length_a   1.000
_cell.length_b   1.000
_cell.length_c   1.000
_cell.angle_alpha   90.00
_cell.angle_beta   90.00
_cell.angle_gamma   90.00
#
_symmetry.space_group_name_H-M   'P 1'
#
loop_
_entity.id
_entity.type
_entity.pdbx_description
1 polymer ?
#
loop_
_entity_poly.entity_id
_entity_poly.type
_entity_poly.pdbx_seq_one_letter_code
_entity_poly.pdbx_strand_id
1 'polypeptide(L)'
;MFKKDFPYFENSDIIYLDNAATTQKPKEVVNSQIEYYEHYCSNTHRSNFGHANKATQKFENARKVLKEFINASKNEELIFTKGVSESINFIAESFAKDFKTVIISSLEHHSNIVPWHMQGRTLGAGFEVVKCDDNLSFDFAHFEELLKNNPKAFVSITHISNAFGKIHDIKTICELAHKYGAVVMIDGAQSLAHMKVDIQSIDADFFAISAHKTFGPTGVGAIYVKEKYLKDLKAYQTGGATIDQVDFEKSTLLDAPYKFEAGTQNIAGIIGFAAALEYLNHVGYENIEAIEKDVYQYLDEELRKIPDIEFYNDIEDSIGSRSFNIKGLIHDDVGILVDKMKIALRVGHHCAQPIMNQLGIKGTIRVSLAFYNDYNDVDALIVALKKAISMLK
;
A
#
# COMPACT_ATOMS: atom_id res chain seq x y z
N MET A 1 0.81 10.82 -23.12
CA MET A 1 -0.10 9.86 -22.49
C MET A 1 0.69 8.58 -22.20
N PHE A 2 0.76 8.15 -20.95
CA PHE A 2 1.65 7.07 -20.48
C PHE A 2 1.12 5.65 -20.73
N LYS A 3 -0.14 5.47 -21.10
CA LYS A 3 -0.80 4.17 -21.31
C LYS A 3 -0.02 3.22 -22.24
N LYS A 4 0.66 3.77 -23.28
CA LYS A 4 1.53 3.04 -24.21
C LYS A 4 2.77 2.40 -23.59
N ASP A 5 3.17 2.84 -22.38
CA ASP A 5 4.33 2.30 -21.67
C ASP A 5 4.00 0.99 -20.94
N PHE A 6 2.72 0.62 -20.89
CA PHE A 6 2.18 -0.54 -20.20
C PHE A 6 1.73 -1.62 -21.18
N PRO A 7 2.45 -2.75 -21.32
CA PRO A 7 2.13 -3.82 -22.28
C PRO A 7 0.74 -4.42 -22.11
N TYR A 8 0.17 -4.33 -20.91
CA TYR A 8 -1.19 -4.80 -20.64
C TYR A 8 -2.21 -4.20 -21.62
N PHE A 9 -2.13 -2.88 -21.89
CA PHE A 9 -3.09 -2.19 -22.74
C PHE A 9 -2.89 -2.43 -24.23
N GLU A 10 -1.74 -2.96 -24.63
CA GLU A 10 -1.52 -3.43 -26.02
C GLU A 10 -2.16 -4.82 -26.24
N ASN A 11 -2.31 -5.62 -25.18
CA ASN A 11 -2.76 -7.01 -25.22
C ASN A 11 -4.17 -7.23 -24.66
N SER A 12 -4.86 -6.18 -24.21
CA SER A 12 -6.18 -6.24 -23.61
C SER A 12 -7.07 -5.10 -24.08
N ASP A 13 -8.33 -5.40 -24.34
CA ASP A 13 -9.37 -4.43 -24.65
C ASP A 13 -10.21 -4.04 -23.42
N ILE A 14 -9.76 -4.47 -22.23
CA ILE A 14 -10.39 -4.14 -20.95
C ILE A 14 -9.97 -2.74 -20.51
N ILE A 15 -10.94 -1.92 -20.16
CA ILE A 15 -10.73 -0.65 -19.46
C ILE A 15 -10.49 -0.99 -17.99
N TYR A 16 -9.28 -0.71 -17.51
CA TYR A 16 -8.84 -1.14 -16.20
C TYR A 16 -8.95 -0.01 -15.17
N LEU A 17 -9.88 -0.17 -14.22
CA LEU A 17 -10.23 0.80 -13.18
C LEU A 17 -10.19 0.18 -11.75
N ASP A 18 -9.36 -0.86 -11.53
CA ASP A 18 -9.15 -1.48 -10.21
C ASP A 18 -7.70 -1.34 -9.72
N ASN A 19 -7.12 -0.14 -9.89
CA ASN A 19 -5.72 0.15 -9.58
C ASN A 19 -5.40 0.06 -8.07
N ALA A 20 -6.33 0.35 -7.20
CA ALA A 20 -6.15 0.20 -5.76
C ALA A 20 -6.03 -1.27 -5.30
N ALA A 21 -6.42 -2.24 -6.14
CA ALA A 21 -6.15 -3.65 -5.90
C ALA A 21 -4.75 -4.05 -6.37
N THR A 22 -4.38 -3.69 -7.60
CA THR A 22 -3.03 -3.81 -8.18
C THR A 22 -2.93 -2.90 -9.40
N THR A 23 -1.82 -2.23 -9.62
CA THR A 23 -1.57 -1.43 -10.82
C THR A 23 -1.06 -2.30 -11.97
N GLN A 24 -1.13 -1.82 -13.21
CA GLN A 24 -0.43 -2.44 -14.34
C GLN A 24 1.07 -2.13 -14.29
N LYS A 25 1.90 -2.90 -15.01
CA LYS A 25 3.36 -2.84 -14.94
C LYS A 25 3.92 -2.21 -16.21
N PRO A 26 4.80 -1.18 -16.11
CA PRO A 26 5.46 -0.61 -17.27
C PRO A 26 6.46 -1.61 -17.89
N LYS A 27 6.81 -1.39 -19.15
CA LYS A 27 7.74 -2.25 -19.92
C LYS A 27 9.07 -2.45 -19.22
N GLU A 28 9.58 -1.43 -18.57
CA GLU A 28 10.83 -1.45 -17.82
C GLU A 28 10.82 -2.49 -16.71
N VAL A 29 9.71 -2.60 -15.99
CA VAL A 29 9.52 -3.60 -14.92
C VAL A 29 9.50 -5.01 -15.49
N VAL A 30 8.73 -5.24 -16.54
CA VAL A 30 8.64 -6.56 -17.20
C VAL A 30 10.02 -6.97 -17.74
N ASN A 31 10.68 -6.07 -18.46
CA ASN A 31 11.98 -6.32 -19.10
C ASN A 31 13.09 -6.57 -18.07
N SER A 32 13.09 -5.87 -16.93
CA SER A 32 14.09 -6.08 -15.88
C SER A 32 14.04 -7.49 -15.27
N GLN A 33 12.83 -8.06 -15.14
CA GLN A 33 12.66 -9.42 -14.66
C GLN A 33 13.06 -10.46 -15.74
N ILE A 34 12.74 -10.22 -17.02
CA ILE A 34 13.17 -11.03 -18.15
C ILE A 34 14.70 -11.04 -18.21
N GLU A 35 15.35 -9.87 -18.17
CA GLU A 35 16.81 -9.73 -18.19
C GLU A 35 17.46 -10.54 -17.07
N TYR A 36 16.91 -10.51 -15.84
CA TYR A 36 17.44 -11.31 -14.74
C TYR A 36 17.40 -12.80 -15.05
N TYR A 37 16.25 -13.32 -15.48
CA TYR A 37 16.08 -14.76 -15.72
C TYR A 37 16.87 -15.26 -16.94
N GLU A 38 16.97 -14.48 -18.00
CA GLU A 38 17.65 -14.88 -19.23
C GLU A 38 19.18 -14.75 -19.16
N HIS A 39 19.70 -13.77 -18.40
CA HIS A 39 21.11 -13.40 -18.55
C HIS A 39 21.98 -13.59 -17.30
N TYR A 40 21.41 -13.50 -16.08
CA TYR A 40 22.22 -13.59 -14.85
C TYR A 40 21.47 -14.17 -13.65
N CYS A 41 20.51 -15.05 -13.87
CA CYS A 41 19.77 -15.74 -12.81
C CYS A 41 20.71 -16.48 -11.88
N SER A 42 20.92 -15.95 -10.69
CA SER A 42 21.84 -16.48 -9.68
C SER A 42 21.41 -16.03 -8.28
N ASN A 43 21.79 -16.81 -7.26
CA ASN A 43 21.57 -16.39 -5.88
C ASN A 43 22.51 -15.23 -5.49
N THR A 44 22.10 -14.45 -4.50
CA THR A 44 22.82 -13.26 -4.01
C THR A 44 23.74 -13.61 -2.83
N HIS A 45 24.76 -12.75 -2.59
CA HIS A 45 25.62 -12.68 -1.39
C HIS A 45 26.58 -13.83 -1.09
N ARG A 46 26.40 -15.04 -1.62
CA ARG A 46 27.17 -16.24 -1.21
C ARG A 46 28.01 -16.90 -2.30
N SER A 47 28.03 -16.35 -3.50
CA SER A 47 28.76 -16.90 -4.64
C SER A 47 29.70 -15.88 -5.26
N ASN A 48 30.87 -16.31 -5.72
CA ASN A 48 31.94 -15.42 -6.22
C ASN A 48 32.09 -15.41 -7.74
N PHE A 49 31.12 -15.93 -8.50
CA PHE A 49 31.16 -15.87 -9.97
C PHE A 49 30.37 -14.65 -10.53
N GLY A 50 30.68 -14.26 -11.76
CA GLY A 50 30.25 -13.01 -12.36
C GLY A 50 28.74 -12.74 -12.32
N HIS A 51 27.89 -13.75 -12.63
CA HIS A 51 26.44 -13.60 -12.61
C HIS A 51 25.89 -13.39 -11.18
N ALA A 52 26.43 -14.11 -10.19
CA ALA A 52 26.04 -13.91 -8.80
C ALA A 52 26.43 -12.53 -8.26
N ASN A 53 27.61 -12.04 -8.67
CA ASN A 53 28.03 -10.68 -8.34
C ASN A 53 27.09 -9.63 -8.98
N LYS A 54 26.71 -9.81 -10.26
CA LYS A 54 25.74 -8.95 -10.95
C LYS A 54 24.37 -8.98 -10.24
N ALA A 55 23.86 -10.18 -9.89
CA ALA A 55 22.61 -10.33 -9.17
C ALA A 55 22.63 -9.62 -7.81
N THR A 56 23.72 -9.80 -7.03
CA THR A 56 23.91 -9.10 -5.75
C THR A 56 23.97 -7.59 -5.92
N GLN A 57 24.70 -7.07 -6.89
CA GLN A 57 24.77 -5.64 -7.17
C GLN A 57 23.41 -5.07 -7.53
N LYS A 58 22.63 -5.73 -8.39
CA LYS A 58 21.28 -5.30 -8.77
C LYS A 58 20.31 -5.34 -7.60
N PHE A 59 20.39 -6.37 -6.76
CA PHE A 59 19.58 -6.50 -5.55
C PHE A 59 19.85 -5.36 -4.54
N GLU A 60 21.11 -5.09 -4.23
CA GLU A 60 21.48 -4.01 -3.31
C GLU A 60 21.25 -2.63 -3.91
N ASN A 61 21.39 -2.47 -5.24
CA ASN A 61 20.99 -1.24 -5.90
C ASN A 61 19.48 -0.98 -5.76
N ALA A 62 18.64 -2.02 -5.77
CA ALA A 62 17.21 -1.87 -5.55
C ALA A 62 16.90 -1.29 -4.15
N ARG A 63 17.64 -1.71 -3.12
CA ARG A 63 17.54 -1.14 -1.78
C ARG A 63 17.95 0.34 -1.76
N LYS A 64 19.04 0.67 -2.46
CA LYS A 64 19.50 2.05 -2.60
C LYS A 64 18.47 2.93 -3.32
N VAL A 65 17.91 2.44 -4.44
CA VAL A 65 16.86 3.15 -5.19
C VAL A 65 15.65 3.43 -4.29
N LEU A 66 15.18 2.44 -3.53
CA LEU A 66 14.07 2.61 -2.61
C LEU A 66 14.40 3.62 -1.51
N LYS A 67 15.62 3.54 -0.93
CA LYS A 67 16.09 4.50 0.07
C LYS A 67 16.01 5.95 -0.43
N GLU A 68 16.54 6.17 -1.63
CA GLU A 68 16.55 7.50 -2.25
C GLU A 68 15.13 7.96 -2.61
N PHE A 69 14.28 7.04 -3.05
CA PHE A 69 12.91 7.32 -3.47
C PHE A 69 12.03 7.84 -2.34
N ILE A 70 12.14 7.26 -1.13
CA ILE A 70 11.37 7.70 0.04
C ILE A 70 12.15 8.65 0.97
N ASN A 71 13.35 9.07 0.57
CA ASN A 71 14.25 9.89 1.38
C ASN A 71 14.61 9.27 2.73
N ALA A 72 14.85 7.95 2.80
CA ALA A 72 15.37 7.31 4.02
C ALA A 72 16.86 7.63 4.21
N SER A 73 17.34 7.62 5.46
CA SER A 73 18.71 8.02 5.77
C SER A 73 19.74 6.94 5.42
N LYS A 74 19.40 5.67 5.69
CA LYS A 74 20.33 4.53 5.55
C LYS A 74 19.67 3.35 4.83
N ASN A 75 20.49 2.53 4.16
CA ASN A 75 20.02 1.31 3.53
C ASN A 75 19.51 0.28 4.55
N GLU A 76 20.12 0.25 5.73
CA GLU A 76 19.81 -0.66 6.83
C GLU A 76 18.39 -0.45 7.39
N GLU A 77 17.82 0.73 7.18
CA GLU A 77 16.44 1.06 7.56
C GLU A 77 15.40 0.40 6.65
N LEU A 78 15.82 -0.22 5.54
CA LEU A 78 14.93 -0.83 4.57
C LEU A 78 15.07 -2.35 4.55
N ILE A 79 13.97 -3.04 4.86
CA ILE A 79 13.88 -4.49 4.91
C ILE A 79 12.88 -4.93 3.85
N PHE A 80 13.31 -5.82 2.94
CA PHE A 80 12.41 -6.37 1.94
C PHE A 80 11.45 -7.38 2.55
N THR A 81 10.20 -7.32 2.11
CA THR A 81 9.10 -8.20 2.51
C THR A 81 8.31 -8.64 1.26
N LYS A 82 7.26 -9.44 1.44
CA LYS A 82 6.35 -9.82 0.34
C LYS A 82 5.27 -8.75 0.07
N GLY A 83 5.17 -7.72 0.92
CA GLY A 83 4.18 -6.66 0.83
C GLY A 83 3.76 -6.15 2.21
N VAL A 84 2.87 -5.16 2.23
CA VAL A 84 2.40 -4.50 3.46
C VAL A 84 1.84 -5.49 4.49
N SER A 85 1.09 -6.50 4.09
CA SER A 85 0.54 -7.48 5.04
C SER A 85 1.65 -8.22 5.82
N GLU A 86 2.75 -8.62 5.16
CA GLU A 86 3.89 -9.22 5.85
C GLU A 86 4.60 -8.19 6.73
N SER A 87 4.79 -6.95 6.23
CA SER A 87 5.42 -5.86 6.98
C SER A 87 4.69 -5.59 8.30
N ILE A 88 3.36 -5.51 8.28
CA ILE A 88 2.56 -5.29 9.48
C ILE A 88 2.62 -6.48 10.43
N ASN A 89 2.49 -7.71 9.94
CA ASN A 89 2.64 -8.91 10.77
C ASN A 89 4.05 -9.01 11.40
N PHE A 90 5.08 -8.66 10.64
CA PHE A 90 6.46 -8.62 11.14
C PHE A 90 6.59 -7.65 12.32
N ILE A 91 6.10 -6.42 12.21
CA ILE A 91 6.17 -5.45 13.31
C ILE A 91 5.27 -5.86 14.47
N ALA A 92 4.09 -6.38 14.21
CA ALA A 92 3.18 -6.87 15.24
C ALA A 92 3.84 -7.96 16.10
N GLU A 93 4.52 -8.92 15.48
CA GLU A 93 5.19 -10.03 16.17
C GLU A 93 6.52 -9.65 16.80
N SER A 94 7.32 -8.84 16.09
CA SER A 94 8.72 -8.59 16.46
C SER A 94 8.91 -7.42 17.42
N PHE A 95 7.98 -6.48 17.46
CA PHE A 95 8.12 -5.21 18.17
C PHE A 95 6.86 -4.81 18.93
N ALA A 96 5.69 -4.76 18.28
CA ALA A 96 4.49 -4.15 18.87
C ALA A 96 3.88 -4.97 20.01
N LYS A 97 4.23 -6.22 20.16
CA LYS A 97 3.73 -7.10 21.24
C LYS A 97 4.05 -6.63 22.66
N ASP A 98 5.03 -5.75 22.82
CA ASP A 98 5.40 -5.23 24.13
C ASP A 98 4.56 -3.98 24.52
N PHE A 99 3.67 -3.51 23.62
CA PHE A 99 2.79 -2.37 23.87
C PHE A 99 1.46 -2.81 24.50
N LYS A 100 0.98 -2.00 25.46
CA LYS A 100 -0.28 -2.26 26.17
C LYS A 100 -1.51 -1.93 25.34
N THR A 101 -1.39 -1.01 24.39
CA THR A 101 -2.50 -0.55 23.55
C THR A 101 -2.03 -0.31 22.12
N VAL A 102 -2.82 -0.75 21.16
CA VAL A 102 -2.68 -0.42 19.74
C VAL A 102 -3.84 0.49 19.34
N ILE A 103 -3.52 1.60 18.70
CA ILE A 103 -4.49 2.57 18.18
C ILE A 103 -4.45 2.52 16.64
N ILE A 104 -5.61 2.31 16.01
CA ILE A 104 -5.78 2.33 14.55
C ILE A 104 -6.84 3.36 14.16
N SER A 105 -7.01 3.63 12.84
CA SER A 105 -8.14 4.41 12.35
C SER A 105 -9.33 3.52 11.95
N SER A 106 -10.50 4.13 11.78
CA SER A 106 -11.70 3.43 11.28
C SER A 106 -11.61 3.07 9.79
N LEU A 107 -10.68 3.67 9.03
CA LEU A 107 -10.51 3.47 7.58
C LEU A 107 -9.48 2.40 7.20
N GLU A 108 -9.05 1.58 8.15
CA GLU A 108 -7.98 0.61 7.92
C GLU A 108 -8.39 -0.55 7.00
N HIS A 109 -7.43 -0.98 6.17
CA HIS A 109 -7.50 -2.25 5.48
C HIS A 109 -7.39 -3.42 6.47
N HIS A 110 -8.01 -4.58 6.19
CA HIS A 110 -7.92 -5.76 7.04
C HIS A 110 -6.49 -6.16 7.41
N SER A 111 -5.52 -5.91 6.54
CA SER A 111 -4.09 -6.16 6.83
C SER A 111 -3.55 -5.31 7.98
N ASN A 112 -4.17 -4.15 8.25
CA ASN A 112 -3.81 -3.27 9.37
C ASN A 112 -4.82 -3.33 10.53
N ILE A 113 -5.64 -4.36 10.58
CA ILE A 113 -6.57 -4.65 11.68
C ILE A 113 -6.28 -6.02 12.30
N VAL A 114 -6.28 -7.06 11.46
CA VAL A 114 -6.26 -8.46 11.91
C VAL A 114 -4.98 -8.82 12.69
N PRO A 115 -3.78 -8.41 12.28
CA PRO A 115 -2.57 -8.69 13.07
C PRO A 115 -2.65 -8.16 14.48
N TRP A 116 -3.20 -6.97 14.67
CA TRP A 116 -3.37 -6.35 15.99
C TRP A 116 -4.40 -7.07 16.85
N HIS A 117 -5.50 -7.54 16.29
CA HIS A 117 -6.46 -8.39 16.99
C HIS A 117 -5.83 -9.70 17.49
N MET A 118 -4.98 -10.31 16.66
CA MET A 118 -4.33 -11.58 17.02
C MET A 118 -3.33 -11.36 18.15
N GLN A 119 -2.53 -10.29 18.09
CA GLN A 119 -1.58 -9.93 19.15
C GLN A 119 -2.29 -9.53 20.44
N GLY A 120 -3.33 -8.69 20.37
CA GLY A 120 -4.11 -8.27 21.52
C GLY A 120 -4.75 -9.45 22.29
N ARG A 121 -5.28 -10.44 21.58
CA ARG A 121 -5.80 -11.67 22.20
C ARG A 121 -4.72 -12.48 22.92
N THR A 122 -3.52 -12.54 22.36
CA THR A 122 -2.42 -13.32 22.90
C THR A 122 -1.80 -12.65 24.12
N LEU A 123 -1.77 -11.31 24.14
CA LEU A 123 -1.00 -10.53 25.12
C LEU A 123 -1.89 -9.69 26.07
N GLY A 124 -3.21 -9.67 25.86
CA GLY A 124 -4.14 -8.83 26.64
C GLY A 124 -3.98 -7.33 26.38
N ALA A 125 -3.44 -6.95 25.21
CA ALA A 125 -3.32 -5.55 24.80
C ALA A 125 -4.68 -4.92 24.53
N GLY A 126 -4.84 -3.64 24.89
CA GLY A 126 -5.98 -2.81 24.50
C GLY A 126 -5.96 -2.54 22.99
N PHE A 127 -7.15 -2.34 22.41
CA PHE A 127 -7.30 -2.01 21.00
C PHE A 127 -8.29 -0.86 20.86
N GLU A 128 -7.81 0.26 20.36
CA GLU A 128 -8.59 1.49 20.22
C GLU A 128 -8.70 1.92 18.76
N VAL A 129 -9.83 2.50 18.40
CA VAL A 129 -10.10 2.94 17.03
C VAL A 129 -10.43 4.42 17.00
N VAL A 130 -9.62 5.19 16.30
CA VAL A 130 -9.90 6.61 16.03
C VAL A 130 -11.09 6.72 15.10
N LYS A 131 -12.07 7.52 15.49
CA LYS A 131 -13.27 7.76 14.69
C LYS A 131 -12.96 8.63 13.47
N CYS A 132 -13.85 8.60 12.49
CA CYS A 132 -13.94 9.59 11.43
C CYS A 132 -15.26 10.34 11.55
N ASP A 133 -15.33 11.53 10.94
CA ASP A 133 -16.55 12.30 10.76
C ASP A 133 -17.43 11.73 9.61
N ASP A 134 -18.53 12.41 9.30
CA ASP A 134 -19.46 12.02 8.24
C ASP A 134 -18.85 12.11 6.83
N ASN A 135 -17.73 12.83 6.66
CA ASN A 135 -16.95 12.91 5.43
C ASN A 135 -15.73 11.98 5.43
N LEU A 136 -15.68 11.04 6.35
CA LEU A 136 -14.59 10.08 6.57
C LEU A 136 -13.24 10.75 6.88
N SER A 137 -13.23 11.99 7.37
CA SER A 137 -12.02 12.68 7.82
C SER A 137 -11.60 12.20 9.19
N PHE A 138 -10.29 12.13 9.43
CA PHE A 138 -9.69 11.66 10.68
C PHE A 138 -10.02 12.61 11.85
N ASP A 139 -10.57 12.09 12.94
CA ASP A 139 -10.90 12.87 14.15
C ASP A 139 -9.66 13.06 15.03
N PHE A 140 -8.93 14.16 14.83
CA PHE A 140 -7.75 14.51 15.60
C PHE A 140 -8.03 14.75 17.08
N ALA A 141 -9.22 15.25 17.44
CA ALA A 141 -9.59 15.50 18.83
C ALA A 141 -9.77 14.18 19.57
N HIS A 142 -10.49 13.23 18.97
CA HIS A 142 -10.63 11.88 19.51
C HIS A 142 -9.29 11.13 19.56
N PHE A 143 -8.44 11.30 18.54
CA PHE A 143 -7.09 10.71 18.54
C PHE A 143 -6.24 11.24 19.71
N GLU A 144 -6.24 12.55 19.96
CA GLU A 144 -5.53 13.14 21.09
C GLU A 144 -6.07 12.65 22.44
N GLU A 145 -7.40 12.47 22.57
CA GLU A 145 -8.02 11.87 23.76
C GLU A 145 -7.53 10.43 23.98
N LEU A 146 -7.51 9.60 22.93
CA LEU A 146 -7.01 8.22 23.02
C LEU A 146 -5.54 8.18 23.44
N LEU A 147 -4.70 9.06 22.88
CA LEU A 147 -3.28 9.15 23.25
C LEU A 147 -3.08 9.59 24.71
N LYS A 148 -3.88 10.52 25.23
CA LYS A 148 -3.85 10.93 26.65
C LYS A 148 -4.20 9.78 27.57
N ASN A 149 -5.18 8.97 27.20
CA ASN A 149 -5.63 7.82 27.99
C ASN A 149 -4.68 6.62 27.86
N ASN A 150 -3.92 6.54 26.76
CA ASN A 150 -3.01 5.44 26.44
C ASN A 150 -1.59 5.98 26.09
N PRO A 151 -0.86 6.59 27.03
CA PRO A 151 0.48 7.09 26.75
C PRO A 151 1.41 5.94 26.36
N LYS A 152 2.32 6.20 25.42
CA LYS A 152 3.23 5.20 24.84
C LYS A 152 2.50 4.06 24.11
N ALA A 153 1.33 4.31 23.52
CA ALA A 153 0.65 3.36 22.66
C ALA A 153 1.46 3.06 21.38
N PHE A 154 1.13 1.95 20.73
CA PHE A 154 1.52 1.71 19.35
C PHE A 154 0.41 2.22 18.42
N VAL A 155 0.73 3.10 17.50
CA VAL A 155 -0.23 3.69 16.54
C VAL A 155 0.03 3.09 15.18
N SER A 156 -1.01 2.56 14.49
CA SER A 156 -0.88 2.02 13.15
C SER A 156 -2.00 2.56 12.24
N ILE A 157 -1.66 3.45 11.33
CA ILE A 157 -2.62 4.24 10.54
C ILE A 157 -2.33 4.09 9.05
N THR A 158 -3.38 3.89 8.24
CA THR A 158 -3.25 3.95 6.78
C THR A 158 -3.01 5.39 6.31
N HIS A 159 -2.13 5.59 5.33
CA HIS A 159 -1.93 6.90 4.72
C HIS A 159 -3.09 7.28 3.79
N ILE A 160 -3.46 6.34 2.91
CA ILE A 160 -4.55 6.53 1.94
C ILE A 160 -5.48 5.34 2.03
N SER A 161 -6.77 5.61 2.26
CA SER A 161 -7.79 4.56 2.29
C SER A 161 -7.94 3.90 0.92
N ASN A 162 -7.74 2.60 0.85
CA ASN A 162 -7.96 1.84 -0.37
C ASN A 162 -9.44 1.77 -0.78
N ALA A 163 -10.37 1.96 0.15
CA ALA A 163 -11.80 1.91 -0.10
C ALA A 163 -12.35 3.25 -0.63
N PHE A 164 -11.95 4.36 -0.03
CA PHE A 164 -12.55 5.67 -0.29
C PHE A 164 -11.56 6.69 -0.88
N GLY A 165 -10.28 6.36 -0.99
CA GLY A 165 -9.26 7.28 -1.48
C GLY A 165 -8.87 8.39 -0.48
N LYS A 166 -9.50 8.43 0.70
CA LYS A 166 -9.27 9.48 1.71
C LYS A 166 -7.83 9.46 2.20
N ILE A 167 -7.20 10.63 2.23
CA ILE A 167 -5.81 10.84 2.64
C ILE A 167 -5.80 11.29 4.10
N HIS A 168 -4.98 10.64 4.92
CA HIS A 168 -4.72 11.10 6.29
C HIS A 168 -3.47 11.98 6.33
N ASP A 169 -3.51 13.08 7.10
CA ASP A 169 -2.32 13.89 7.41
C ASP A 169 -1.40 13.13 8.38
N ILE A 170 -0.62 12.21 7.82
CA ILE A 170 0.26 11.33 8.59
C ILE A 170 1.38 12.08 9.29
N LYS A 171 1.77 13.28 8.80
CA LYS A 171 2.75 14.11 9.48
C LYS A 171 2.20 14.63 10.81
N THR A 172 1.02 15.25 10.79
CA THR A 172 0.35 15.70 12.01
C THR A 172 0.04 14.53 12.96
N ILE A 173 -0.33 13.35 12.42
CA ILE A 173 -0.53 12.14 13.21
C ILE A 173 0.76 11.72 13.93
N CYS A 174 1.91 11.68 13.24
CA CYS A 174 3.20 11.36 13.84
C CYS A 174 3.61 12.37 14.92
N GLU A 175 3.52 13.66 14.62
CA GLU A 175 3.85 14.74 15.55
C GLU A 175 3.01 14.64 16.84
N LEU A 176 1.71 14.44 16.70
CA LEU A 176 0.80 14.33 17.84
C LEU A 176 1.06 13.04 18.64
N ALA A 177 1.24 11.91 18.00
CA ALA A 177 1.54 10.64 18.66
C ALA A 177 2.87 10.70 19.45
N HIS A 178 3.92 11.25 18.85
CA HIS A 178 5.22 11.39 19.50
C HIS A 178 5.18 12.30 20.74
N LYS A 179 4.34 13.34 20.73
CA LYS A 179 4.12 14.20 21.91
C LYS A 179 3.67 13.40 23.15
N TYR A 180 2.96 12.29 22.95
CA TYR A 180 2.51 11.37 24.02
C TYR A 180 3.41 10.14 24.17
N GLY A 181 4.58 10.11 23.51
CA GLY A 181 5.56 9.02 23.55
C GLY A 181 5.11 7.75 22.82
N ALA A 182 4.09 7.84 21.98
CA ALA A 182 3.64 6.73 21.14
C ALA A 182 4.63 6.46 20.01
N VAL A 183 4.61 5.24 19.48
CA VAL A 183 5.38 4.78 18.32
C VAL A 183 4.42 4.64 17.14
N VAL A 184 4.82 5.11 15.95
CA VAL A 184 3.93 5.22 14.80
C VAL A 184 4.39 4.35 13.64
N MET A 185 3.49 3.50 13.18
CA MET A 185 3.57 2.77 11.92
C MET A 185 2.55 3.31 10.93
N ILE A 186 2.99 3.54 9.70
CA ILE A 186 2.13 3.96 8.59
C ILE A 186 1.98 2.81 7.59
N ASP A 187 0.73 2.44 7.30
CA ASP A 187 0.40 1.63 6.14
C ASP A 187 0.42 2.50 4.88
N GLY A 188 1.52 2.44 4.14
CA GLY A 188 1.77 3.17 2.92
C GLY A 188 1.39 2.42 1.64
N ALA A 189 0.52 1.39 1.72
CA ALA A 189 0.20 0.53 0.58
C ALA A 189 -0.27 1.28 -0.67
N GLN A 190 -0.99 2.38 -0.51
CA GLN A 190 -1.50 3.20 -1.61
C GLN A 190 -0.63 4.44 -1.89
N SER A 191 0.29 4.80 -1.00
CA SER A 191 0.97 6.10 -1.02
C SER A 191 1.82 6.34 -2.26
N LEU A 192 2.77 5.42 -2.53
CA LEU A 192 3.80 5.62 -3.57
C LEU A 192 3.25 5.57 -5.00
N ALA A 193 2.02 5.12 -5.20
CA ALA A 193 1.38 5.17 -6.52
C ALA A 193 0.95 6.60 -6.88
N HIS A 194 0.58 7.40 -5.88
CA HIS A 194 -0.16 8.63 -6.05
C HIS A 194 0.59 9.89 -5.64
N MET A 195 1.52 9.79 -4.68
CA MET A 195 2.21 10.95 -4.13
C MET A 195 3.63 10.65 -3.68
N LYS A 196 4.45 11.70 -3.66
CA LYS A 196 5.80 11.62 -3.12
C LYS A 196 5.76 11.43 -1.60
N VAL A 197 6.54 10.47 -1.13
CA VAL A 197 6.75 10.22 0.31
C VAL A 197 8.15 10.67 0.68
N ASP A 198 8.24 11.54 1.68
CA ASP A 198 9.49 11.94 2.34
C ASP A 198 9.44 11.46 3.79
N ILE A 199 10.06 10.31 4.05
CA ILE A 199 9.96 9.64 5.35
C ILE A 199 10.60 10.44 6.47
N GLN A 200 11.64 11.24 6.17
CA GLN A 200 12.28 12.09 7.17
C GLN A 200 11.37 13.26 7.56
N SER A 201 10.65 13.83 6.60
CA SER A 201 9.69 14.92 6.85
C SER A 201 8.45 14.45 7.61
N ILE A 202 7.99 13.22 7.35
CA ILE A 202 6.84 12.60 8.02
C ILE A 202 7.20 12.19 9.45
N ASP A 203 8.46 11.81 9.66
CA ASP A 203 8.99 11.30 10.94
C ASP A 203 8.33 10.02 11.45
N ALA A 204 7.76 9.18 10.57
CA ALA A 204 7.22 7.88 10.95
C ALA A 204 8.31 6.96 11.52
N ASP A 205 7.95 6.13 12.48
CA ASP A 205 8.87 5.14 13.06
C ASP A 205 8.97 3.88 12.19
N PHE A 206 7.84 3.51 11.54
CA PHE A 206 7.73 2.43 10.56
C PHE A 206 6.85 2.87 9.38
N PHE A 207 7.21 2.43 8.17
CA PHE A 207 6.42 2.72 6.96
C PHE A 207 6.40 1.50 6.04
N ALA A 208 5.22 0.93 5.81
CA ALA A 208 5.04 -0.29 5.03
C ALA A 208 4.69 -0.01 3.56
N ILE A 209 5.31 -0.75 2.63
CA ILE A 209 5.23 -0.52 1.18
C ILE A 209 4.87 -1.83 0.46
N SER A 210 3.99 -1.73 -0.55
CA SER A 210 3.67 -2.83 -1.49
C SER A 210 4.06 -2.46 -2.91
N ALA A 211 4.95 -3.23 -3.53
CA ALA A 211 5.41 -2.97 -4.89
C ALA A 211 4.27 -3.09 -5.93
N HIS A 212 3.39 -4.10 -5.79
CA HIS A 212 2.36 -4.37 -6.80
C HIS A 212 1.29 -3.29 -6.95
N LYS A 213 1.18 -2.37 -5.98
CA LYS A 213 0.32 -1.19 -6.06
C LYS A 213 1.08 0.04 -6.55
N THR A 214 2.41 -0.03 -6.52
CA THR A 214 3.35 1.01 -6.96
C THR A 214 3.99 0.61 -8.31
N PHE A 215 3.20 0.11 -9.25
CA PHE A 215 3.59 -0.31 -10.60
C PHE A 215 4.65 -1.41 -10.66
N GLY A 216 5.08 -1.94 -9.52
CA GLY A 216 6.06 -3.02 -9.36
C GLY A 216 5.44 -4.41 -9.33
N PRO A 217 6.25 -5.47 -9.20
CA PRO A 217 5.80 -6.86 -9.20
C PRO A 217 4.98 -7.25 -7.96
N THR A 218 4.20 -8.33 -8.08
CA THR A 218 3.55 -8.99 -6.94
C THR A 218 4.55 -9.73 -6.07
N GLY A 219 4.21 -9.98 -4.79
CA GLY A 219 5.07 -10.75 -3.88
C GLY A 219 6.37 -10.03 -3.50
N VAL A 220 6.38 -8.70 -3.57
CA VAL A 220 7.45 -7.81 -3.12
C VAL A 220 6.85 -6.62 -2.42
N GLY A 221 7.51 -6.21 -1.36
CA GLY A 221 7.30 -4.99 -0.64
C GLY A 221 8.53 -4.64 0.19
N ALA A 222 8.39 -3.67 1.04
CA ALA A 222 9.42 -3.30 2.00
C ALA A 222 8.78 -2.68 3.23
N ILE A 223 9.54 -2.70 4.31
CA ILE A 223 9.27 -1.89 5.48
C ILE A 223 10.46 -0.99 5.77
N TYR A 224 10.18 0.30 5.92
CA TYR A 224 11.10 1.23 6.55
C TYR A 224 11.02 1.10 8.07
N VAL A 225 12.16 1.02 8.70
CA VAL A 225 12.32 0.97 10.16
C VAL A 225 13.30 2.05 10.57
N LYS A 226 12.86 3.01 11.37
CA LYS A 226 13.72 4.08 11.87
C LYS A 226 14.90 3.49 12.64
N GLU A 227 16.12 3.96 12.36
CA GLU A 227 17.38 3.38 12.85
C GLU A 227 17.38 3.02 14.35
N LYS A 228 16.80 3.91 15.19
CA LYS A 228 16.76 3.70 16.65
C LYS A 228 16.09 2.40 17.09
N TYR A 229 15.24 1.80 16.24
CA TYR A 229 14.50 0.56 16.56
C TYR A 229 15.16 -0.71 15.98
N LEU A 230 16.11 -0.59 15.05
CA LEU A 230 16.70 -1.75 14.38
C LEU A 230 17.36 -2.76 15.32
N LYS A 231 17.93 -2.29 16.44
CA LYS A 231 18.58 -3.16 17.44
C LYS A 231 17.56 -3.93 18.27
N ASP A 232 16.45 -3.30 18.64
CA ASP A 232 15.44 -3.88 19.51
C ASP A 232 14.47 -4.79 18.76
N LEU A 233 14.42 -4.64 17.44
CA LEU A 233 13.57 -5.42 16.56
C LEU A 233 14.05 -6.88 16.51
N LYS A 234 13.17 -7.82 16.84
CA LYS A 234 13.45 -9.26 16.82
C LYS A 234 13.18 -9.82 15.43
N ALA A 235 14.06 -10.70 14.95
CA ALA A 235 13.78 -11.44 13.74
C ALA A 235 12.62 -12.42 13.98
N TYR A 236 11.56 -12.34 13.20
CA TYR A 236 10.42 -13.27 13.28
C TYR A 236 10.59 -14.51 12.39
N GLN A 237 11.46 -14.41 11.38
CA GLN A 237 11.90 -15.52 10.55
C GLN A 237 13.44 -15.58 10.58
N THR A 238 13.97 -16.78 10.70
CA THR A 238 15.41 -17.02 10.76
C THR A 238 15.79 -18.20 9.85
N GLY A 239 17.08 -18.33 9.56
CA GLY A 239 17.59 -19.41 8.72
C GLY A 239 18.69 -18.96 7.79
N GLY A 240 18.80 -19.57 6.62
CA GLY A 240 19.76 -19.15 5.61
C GLY A 240 19.65 -17.67 5.29
N ALA A 241 20.75 -17.03 4.96
CA ALA A 241 20.97 -15.61 4.73
C ALA A 241 20.99 -14.72 5.97
N THR A 242 20.36 -15.08 7.10
CA THR A 242 20.27 -14.23 8.30
C THR A 242 21.35 -14.49 9.34
N ILE A 243 22.10 -15.60 9.21
CA ILE A 243 23.07 -16.07 10.22
C ILE A 243 24.46 -15.50 9.96
N ASP A 244 25.12 -15.09 11.05
CA ASP A 244 26.56 -14.83 11.11
C ASP A 244 27.34 -16.12 11.41
N GLN A 245 27.02 -16.76 12.55
CA GLN A 245 27.62 -18.04 12.95
C GLN A 245 26.54 -19.01 13.41
N VAL A 246 26.75 -20.31 13.15
CA VAL A 246 25.87 -21.37 13.63
C VAL A 246 26.69 -22.63 13.93
N ASP A 247 26.42 -23.23 15.07
CA ASP A 247 26.84 -24.57 15.44
C ASP A 247 25.62 -25.38 15.94
N PHE A 248 25.82 -26.58 16.47
CA PHE A 248 24.70 -27.41 16.93
C PHE A 248 24.04 -26.93 18.22
N GLU A 249 24.64 -25.98 18.94
CA GLU A 249 24.16 -25.52 20.25
C GLU A 249 23.58 -24.11 20.16
N LYS A 250 24.11 -23.24 19.29
CA LYS A 250 23.76 -21.83 19.22
C LYS A 250 23.91 -21.24 17.81
N SER A 251 23.28 -20.10 17.61
CA SER A 251 23.44 -19.29 16.41
C SER A 251 23.50 -17.80 16.75
N THR A 252 24.21 -17.02 15.94
CA THR A 252 24.20 -15.57 15.94
C THR A 252 23.66 -15.05 14.60
N LEU A 253 23.00 -13.91 14.64
CA LEU A 253 22.41 -13.29 13.45
C LEU A 253 23.30 -12.16 12.93
N LEU A 254 23.23 -11.90 11.65
CA LEU A 254 23.77 -10.70 11.02
C LEU A 254 23.11 -9.43 11.55
N ASP A 255 23.67 -8.29 11.20
CA ASP A 255 23.03 -6.99 11.44
C ASP A 255 21.88 -6.72 10.44
N ALA A 256 21.07 -5.68 10.74
CA ALA A 256 20.07 -5.17 9.80
C ALA A 256 20.72 -4.72 8.49
N PRO A 257 20.06 -4.89 7.34
CA PRO A 257 18.72 -5.46 7.16
C PRO A 257 18.72 -6.99 7.10
N TYR A 258 19.88 -7.63 6.92
CA TYR A 258 20.02 -9.03 6.57
C TYR A 258 19.47 -10.01 7.61
N LYS A 259 19.53 -9.66 8.90
CA LYS A 259 18.93 -10.50 9.96
C LYS A 259 17.41 -10.71 9.81
N PHE A 260 16.75 -9.90 8.98
CA PHE A 260 15.29 -9.93 8.78
C PHE A 260 14.87 -10.55 7.44
N GLU A 261 15.83 -10.81 6.54
CA GLU A 261 15.59 -11.30 5.18
C GLU A 261 15.96 -12.77 5.04
N ALA A 262 15.19 -13.65 5.69
CA ALA A 262 15.47 -15.08 5.74
C ALA A 262 15.24 -15.79 4.40
N GLY A 263 16.17 -16.65 4.04
CA GLY A 263 16.09 -17.47 2.82
C GLY A 263 16.47 -16.71 1.54
N THR A 264 16.31 -17.37 0.39
CA THR A 264 16.50 -16.70 -0.90
C THR A 264 15.33 -15.78 -1.18
N GLN A 265 15.62 -14.49 -1.33
CA GLN A 265 14.63 -13.47 -1.59
C GLN A 265 14.07 -13.54 -3.02
N ASN A 266 12.97 -12.84 -3.29
CA ASN A 266 12.43 -12.68 -4.65
C ASN A 266 13.29 -11.69 -5.45
N ILE A 267 14.49 -12.15 -5.89
CA ILE A 267 15.51 -11.30 -6.52
C ILE A 267 14.94 -10.60 -7.76
N ALA A 268 14.31 -11.34 -8.67
CA ALA A 268 13.71 -10.79 -9.88
C ALA A 268 12.64 -9.72 -9.55
N GLY A 269 11.78 -10.00 -8.57
CA GLY A 269 10.75 -9.06 -8.14
C GLY A 269 11.32 -7.80 -7.50
N ILE A 270 12.38 -7.91 -6.70
CA ILE A 270 13.04 -6.76 -6.06
C ILE A 270 13.73 -5.88 -7.10
N ILE A 271 14.39 -6.47 -8.10
CA ILE A 271 14.96 -5.74 -9.24
C ILE A 271 13.84 -5.05 -10.04
N GLY A 272 12.73 -5.74 -10.28
CA GLY A 272 11.56 -5.16 -10.94
C GLY A 272 10.92 -4.02 -10.14
N PHE A 273 10.96 -4.08 -8.81
CA PHE A 273 10.47 -2.99 -7.98
C PHE A 273 11.34 -1.73 -8.11
N ALA A 274 12.67 -1.89 -8.13
CA ALA A 274 13.56 -0.75 -8.42
C ALA A 274 13.25 -0.11 -9.77
N ALA A 275 13.05 -0.92 -10.82
CA ALA A 275 12.68 -0.42 -12.14
C ALA A 275 11.34 0.36 -12.12
N ALA A 276 10.37 -0.05 -11.28
CA ALA A 276 9.12 0.69 -11.11
C ALA A 276 9.36 2.07 -10.46
N LEU A 277 10.20 2.13 -9.42
CA LEU A 277 10.53 3.39 -8.75
C LEU A 277 11.31 4.35 -9.66
N GLU A 278 12.26 3.82 -10.45
CA GLU A 278 13.00 4.59 -11.45
C GLU A 278 12.06 5.13 -12.54
N TYR A 279 11.08 4.32 -12.98
CA TYR A 279 10.05 4.75 -13.92
C TYR A 279 9.19 5.87 -13.34
N LEU A 280 8.72 5.76 -12.09
CA LEU A 280 7.94 6.81 -11.43
C LEU A 280 8.75 8.11 -11.28
N ASN A 281 10.04 8.03 -10.96
CA ASN A 281 10.92 9.19 -10.93
C ASN A 281 11.05 9.84 -12.31
N HIS A 282 11.08 9.04 -13.40
CA HIS A 282 11.12 9.56 -14.77
C HIS A 282 9.82 10.27 -15.16
N VAL A 283 8.65 9.72 -14.77
CA VAL A 283 7.33 10.36 -14.98
C VAL A 283 7.23 11.66 -14.18
N GLY A 284 7.70 11.63 -12.95
CA GLY A 284 7.65 12.74 -11.99
C GLY A 284 6.31 12.90 -11.30
N TYR A 285 6.33 13.07 -9.98
CA TYR A 285 5.09 13.17 -9.19
C TYR A 285 4.25 14.39 -9.52
N GLU A 286 4.85 15.51 -9.94
CA GLU A 286 4.10 16.68 -10.41
C GLU A 286 3.17 16.34 -11.58
N ASN A 287 3.66 15.50 -12.52
CA ASN A 287 2.84 15.02 -13.63
C ASN A 287 1.79 14.01 -13.19
N ILE A 288 2.16 13.07 -12.30
CA ILE A 288 1.24 12.04 -11.77
C ILE A 288 0.07 12.73 -11.06
N GLU A 289 0.36 13.62 -10.12
CA GLU A 289 -0.63 14.33 -9.32
C GLU A 289 -1.55 15.21 -10.20
N ALA A 290 -0.97 15.92 -11.18
CA ALA A 290 -1.74 16.75 -12.10
C ALA A 290 -2.72 15.91 -12.95
N ILE A 291 -2.25 14.80 -13.52
CA ILE A 291 -3.09 13.92 -14.35
C ILE A 291 -4.16 13.24 -13.49
N GLU A 292 -3.79 12.67 -12.35
CA GLU A 292 -4.73 11.96 -11.49
C GLU A 292 -5.80 12.91 -10.93
N LYS A 293 -5.42 14.09 -10.49
CA LYS A 293 -6.36 15.11 -10.01
C LYS A 293 -7.38 15.49 -11.08
N ASP A 294 -6.91 15.75 -12.29
CA ASP A 294 -7.75 16.16 -13.43
C ASP A 294 -8.74 15.05 -13.81
N VAL A 295 -8.27 13.81 -14.00
CA VAL A 295 -9.13 12.67 -14.36
C VAL A 295 -10.05 12.26 -13.20
N TYR A 296 -9.60 12.38 -11.94
CA TYR A 296 -10.40 12.08 -10.76
C TYR A 296 -11.55 13.07 -10.58
N GLN A 297 -11.28 14.36 -10.80
CA GLN A 297 -12.31 15.39 -10.80
C GLN A 297 -13.35 15.14 -11.90
N TYR A 298 -12.90 14.85 -13.11
CA TYR A 298 -13.78 14.51 -14.23
C TYR A 298 -14.64 13.27 -13.91
N LEU A 299 -14.07 12.24 -13.32
CA LEU A 299 -14.82 11.06 -12.88
C LEU A 299 -15.93 11.43 -11.89
N ASP A 300 -15.63 12.23 -10.87
CA ASP A 300 -16.61 12.65 -9.85
C ASP A 300 -17.74 13.48 -10.48
N GLU A 301 -17.41 14.44 -11.35
CA GLU A 301 -18.38 15.27 -12.07
C GLU A 301 -19.33 14.43 -12.94
N GLU A 302 -18.81 13.47 -13.67
CA GLU A 302 -19.62 12.59 -14.54
C GLU A 302 -20.47 11.59 -13.74
N LEU A 303 -19.95 11.05 -12.65
CA LEU A 303 -20.72 10.19 -11.75
C LEU A 303 -21.88 10.95 -11.12
N ARG A 304 -21.70 12.21 -10.69
CA ARG A 304 -22.75 13.05 -10.09
C ARG A 304 -23.90 13.36 -11.06
N LYS A 305 -23.71 13.22 -12.37
CA LYS A 305 -24.78 13.36 -13.37
C LYS A 305 -25.69 12.13 -13.48
N ILE A 306 -25.30 10.99 -12.88
CA ILE A 306 -26.11 9.76 -12.85
C ILE A 306 -27.12 9.88 -11.68
N PRO A 307 -28.42 9.74 -11.94
CA PRO A 307 -29.43 9.77 -10.88
C PRO A 307 -29.22 8.65 -9.85
N ASP A 308 -29.57 8.93 -8.61
CA ASP A 308 -29.57 7.96 -7.50
C ASP A 308 -28.17 7.44 -7.09
N ILE A 309 -27.09 8.09 -7.51
CA ILE A 309 -25.75 7.79 -6.97
C ILE A 309 -25.66 8.32 -5.53
N GLU A 310 -25.10 7.47 -4.65
CA GLU A 310 -24.83 7.77 -3.24
C GLU A 310 -23.31 7.71 -3.00
N PHE A 311 -22.73 8.85 -2.62
CA PHE A 311 -21.33 8.94 -2.18
C PHE A 311 -21.24 8.92 -0.66
N TYR A 312 -20.09 8.50 -0.15
CA TYR A 312 -19.83 8.38 1.29
C TYR A 312 -18.78 9.37 1.80
N ASN A 313 -18.13 10.08 0.89
CA ASN A 313 -17.20 11.18 1.19
C ASN A 313 -17.17 12.16 0.02
N ASP A 314 -16.72 13.38 0.28
CA ASP A 314 -16.37 14.35 -0.76
C ASP A 314 -15.03 14.00 -1.41
N ILE A 315 -14.72 14.66 -2.53
CA ILE A 315 -13.46 14.45 -3.25
C ILE A 315 -12.27 15.15 -2.58
N GLU A 316 -12.55 16.12 -1.71
CA GLU A 316 -11.51 16.84 -0.96
C GLU A 316 -10.69 15.87 -0.11
N ASP A 317 -9.37 16.03 -0.11
CA ASP A 317 -8.42 15.15 0.54
C ASP A 317 -8.59 13.68 0.15
N SER A 318 -8.95 13.43 -1.12
CA SER A 318 -9.12 12.08 -1.66
C SER A 318 -8.40 11.92 -2.99
N ILE A 319 -7.83 10.73 -3.26
CA ILE A 319 -7.10 10.41 -4.47
C ILE A 319 -7.26 8.93 -4.85
N GLY A 320 -7.11 8.66 -6.11
CA GLY A 320 -7.03 7.29 -6.66
C GLY A 320 -8.35 6.54 -6.65
N SER A 321 -9.02 6.40 -5.53
CA SER A 321 -10.24 5.57 -5.38
C SER A 321 -11.49 6.39 -5.12
N ARG A 322 -12.55 6.13 -5.91
CA ARG A 322 -13.89 6.69 -5.73
C ARG A 322 -14.90 5.57 -5.51
N SER A 323 -15.53 5.54 -4.34
CA SER A 323 -16.55 4.57 -3.97
C SER A 323 -17.93 5.18 -3.92
N PHE A 324 -18.92 4.47 -4.44
CA PHE A 324 -20.31 4.90 -4.49
C PHE A 324 -21.25 3.70 -4.53
N ASN A 325 -22.54 3.94 -4.28
CA ASN A 325 -23.63 3.01 -4.57
C ASN A 325 -24.68 3.68 -5.48
N ILE A 326 -25.61 2.88 -5.96
CA ILE A 326 -26.77 3.35 -6.73
C ILE A 326 -28.01 2.94 -5.95
N LYS A 327 -28.81 3.89 -5.54
CA LYS A 327 -30.00 3.65 -4.68
C LYS A 327 -30.94 2.62 -5.31
N GLY A 328 -31.25 1.61 -4.52
CA GLY A 328 -32.15 0.53 -4.92
C GLY A 328 -31.49 -0.57 -5.76
N LEU A 329 -30.19 -0.50 -6.06
CA LEU A 329 -29.46 -1.55 -6.77
C LEU A 329 -28.41 -2.23 -5.89
N ILE A 330 -28.15 -3.49 -6.16
CA ILE A 330 -27.10 -4.27 -5.51
C ILE A 330 -25.78 -4.01 -6.25
N HIS A 331 -24.73 -3.60 -5.55
CA HIS A 331 -23.43 -3.31 -6.14
C HIS A 331 -22.83 -4.47 -6.92
N ASP A 332 -23.04 -5.73 -6.48
CA ASP A 332 -22.55 -6.91 -7.18
C ASP A 332 -23.21 -7.08 -8.55
N ASP A 333 -24.53 -6.86 -8.67
CA ASP A 333 -25.25 -6.97 -9.94
C ASP A 333 -24.78 -5.92 -10.95
N VAL A 334 -24.54 -4.69 -10.48
CA VAL A 334 -23.95 -3.62 -11.31
C VAL A 334 -22.56 -4.03 -11.78
N GLY A 335 -21.71 -4.52 -10.89
CA GLY A 335 -20.36 -4.97 -11.20
C GLY A 335 -20.33 -6.07 -12.26
N ILE A 336 -21.19 -7.07 -12.16
CA ILE A 336 -21.33 -8.16 -13.14
C ILE A 336 -21.70 -7.63 -14.53
N LEU A 337 -22.62 -6.67 -14.62
CA LEU A 337 -23.02 -6.10 -15.90
C LEU A 337 -21.95 -5.22 -16.53
N VAL A 338 -21.25 -4.44 -15.70
CA VAL A 338 -20.15 -3.57 -16.13
C VAL A 338 -18.95 -4.40 -16.63
N ASP A 339 -18.62 -5.51 -15.96
CA ASP A 339 -17.60 -6.46 -16.41
C ASP A 339 -17.90 -7.05 -17.81
N LYS A 340 -19.16 -7.43 -18.07
CA LYS A 340 -19.59 -7.89 -19.41
C LYS A 340 -19.41 -6.83 -20.51
N MET A 341 -19.28 -5.56 -20.12
CA MET A 341 -18.97 -4.44 -21.02
C MET A 341 -17.48 -4.08 -21.02
N LYS A 342 -16.63 -5.00 -20.54
CA LYS A 342 -15.16 -4.89 -20.51
C LYS A 342 -14.61 -3.75 -19.66
N ILE A 343 -15.29 -3.41 -18.59
CA ILE A 343 -14.82 -2.46 -17.57
C ILE A 343 -14.44 -3.22 -16.32
N ALA A 344 -13.17 -3.25 -15.94
CA ALA A 344 -12.70 -3.85 -14.71
C ALA A 344 -12.77 -2.82 -13.58
N LEU A 345 -13.68 -3.03 -12.63
CA LEU A 345 -13.79 -2.30 -11.37
C LEU A 345 -14.01 -3.28 -10.22
N ARG A 346 -14.05 -2.79 -9.00
CA ARG A 346 -14.25 -3.65 -7.83
C ARG A 346 -15.56 -3.36 -7.12
N VAL A 347 -16.21 -4.41 -6.62
CA VAL A 347 -17.42 -4.32 -5.78
C VAL A 347 -17.20 -5.02 -4.45
N GLY A 348 -17.98 -4.64 -3.44
CA GLY A 348 -17.97 -5.25 -2.11
C GLY A 348 -17.29 -4.38 -1.05
N HIS A 349 -16.79 -5.00 0.02
CA HIS A 349 -16.26 -4.27 1.19
C HIS A 349 -14.78 -3.85 1.09
N HIS A 350 -14.10 -4.13 -0.02
CA HIS A 350 -12.70 -3.71 -0.32
C HIS A 350 -11.68 -4.03 0.78
N CYS A 351 -11.87 -5.14 1.51
CA CYS A 351 -11.09 -5.48 2.71
C CYS A 351 -11.08 -4.38 3.80
N ALA A 352 -12.16 -3.61 3.89
CA ALA A 352 -12.42 -2.56 4.88
C ALA A 352 -13.83 -2.75 5.50
N GLN A 353 -14.18 -3.98 5.85
CA GLN A 353 -15.52 -4.34 6.35
C GLN A 353 -15.98 -3.53 7.57
N PRO A 354 -15.13 -3.17 8.57
CA PRO A 354 -15.57 -2.40 9.72
C PRO A 354 -16.17 -1.05 9.36
N ILE A 355 -15.56 -0.29 8.44
CA ILE A 355 -16.12 1.01 8.01
C ILE A 355 -17.42 0.83 7.22
N MET A 356 -17.55 -0.21 6.39
CA MET A 356 -18.81 -0.51 5.71
C MET A 356 -19.94 -0.78 6.71
N ASN A 357 -19.66 -1.52 7.79
CA ASN A 357 -20.62 -1.76 8.87
C ASN A 357 -20.99 -0.46 9.60
N GLN A 358 -20.02 0.43 9.86
CA GLN A 358 -20.26 1.73 10.49
C GLN A 358 -21.16 2.62 9.62
N LEU A 359 -20.99 2.59 8.29
CA LEU A 359 -21.84 3.27 7.32
C LEU A 359 -23.19 2.58 7.08
N GLY A 360 -23.44 1.42 7.68
CA GLY A 360 -24.68 0.66 7.50
C GLY A 360 -24.86 0.04 6.11
N ILE A 361 -23.76 -0.19 5.38
CA ILE A 361 -23.75 -0.74 4.02
C ILE A 361 -22.99 -2.06 3.95
N LYS A 362 -23.32 -2.90 2.96
CA LYS A 362 -22.64 -4.19 2.74
C LYS A 362 -21.35 -4.05 1.92
N GLY A 363 -21.23 -3.01 1.14
CA GLY A 363 -20.12 -2.73 0.23
C GLY A 363 -20.44 -1.58 -0.72
N THR A 364 -19.52 -1.30 -1.61
CA THR A 364 -19.66 -0.26 -2.64
C THR A 364 -19.17 -0.74 -3.99
N ILE A 365 -19.49 0.01 -5.04
CA ILE A 365 -18.81 0.00 -6.32
C ILE A 365 -17.61 0.94 -6.15
N ARG A 366 -16.40 0.45 -6.43
CA ARG A 366 -15.17 1.25 -6.37
C ARG A 366 -14.52 1.33 -7.73
N VAL A 367 -14.33 2.53 -8.20
CA VAL A 367 -13.46 2.87 -9.33
C VAL A 367 -12.14 3.37 -8.77
N SER A 368 -11.02 2.84 -9.24
CA SER A 368 -9.71 3.35 -8.83
C SER A 368 -8.82 3.63 -10.05
N LEU A 369 -8.35 4.87 -10.10
CA LEU A 369 -7.55 5.44 -11.18
C LEU A 369 -6.05 5.31 -10.91
N ALA A 370 -5.27 5.41 -11.97
CA ALA A 370 -3.84 5.66 -11.97
C ALA A 370 -3.51 6.61 -13.12
N PHE A 371 -2.34 7.24 -13.10
CA PHE A 371 -1.94 8.29 -14.05
C PHE A 371 -1.95 7.87 -15.55
N TYR A 372 -2.13 6.59 -15.87
CA TYR A 372 -2.33 6.14 -17.25
C TYR A 372 -3.81 6.12 -17.68
N ASN A 373 -4.77 6.28 -16.76
CA ASN A 373 -6.18 6.41 -17.11
C ASN A 373 -6.48 7.80 -17.68
N ASP A 374 -7.49 7.88 -18.53
CA ASP A 374 -7.88 9.09 -19.22
C ASP A 374 -9.41 9.29 -19.27
N TYR A 375 -9.85 10.40 -19.84
CA TYR A 375 -11.27 10.73 -19.99
C TYR A 375 -12.05 9.67 -20.77
N ASN A 376 -11.42 9.01 -21.76
CA ASN A 376 -12.11 7.96 -22.54
C ASN A 376 -12.43 6.74 -21.65
N ASP A 377 -11.57 6.42 -20.69
CA ASP A 377 -11.83 5.35 -19.71
C ASP A 377 -13.04 5.72 -18.83
N VAL A 378 -13.13 7.00 -18.41
CA VAL A 378 -14.25 7.51 -17.62
C VAL A 378 -15.55 7.51 -18.46
N ASP A 379 -15.52 8.03 -19.69
CA ASP A 379 -16.69 8.07 -20.57
C ASP A 379 -17.26 6.67 -20.82
N ALA A 380 -16.40 5.69 -21.09
CA ALA A 380 -16.81 4.31 -21.27
C ALA A 380 -17.44 3.72 -20.00
N LEU A 381 -16.87 4.00 -18.81
CA LEU A 381 -17.47 3.63 -17.53
C LEU A 381 -18.87 4.22 -17.38
N ILE A 382 -19.04 5.52 -17.64
CA ILE A 382 -20.34 6.20 -17.51
C ILE A 382 -21.39 5.59 -18.44
N VAL A 383 -21.02 5.27 -19.68
CA VAL A 383 -21.90 4.58 -20.64
C VAL A 383 -22.29 3.20 -20.10
N ALA A 384 -21.32 2.44 -19.60
CA ALA A 384 -21.55 1.11 -19.03
C ALA A 384 -22.46 1.16 -17.79
N LEU A 385 -22.23 2.10 -16.87
CA LEU A 385 -23.07 2.29 -15.68
C LEU A 385 -24.52 2.64 -16.05
N LYS A 386 -24.74 3.61 -16.95
CA LYS A 386 -26.08 4.00 -17.40
C LYS A 386 -26.83 2.81 -18.01
N LYS A 387 -26.14 1.98 -18.80
CA LYS A 387 -26.70 0.77 -19.39
C LYS A 387 -27.03 -0.28 -18.34
N ALA A 388 -26.11 -0.55 -17.40
CA ALA A 388 -26.34 -1.49 -16.30
C ALA A 388 -27.54 -1.07 -15.44
N ILE A 389 -27.65 0.21 -15.08
CA ILE A 389 -28.79 0.78 -14.36
C ILE A 389 -30.10 0.56 -15.11
N SER A 390 -30.12 0.84 -16.43
CA SER A 390 -31.31 0.64 -17.25
C SER A 390 -31.74 -0.82 -17.39
N MET A 391 -30.82 -1.78 -17.20
CA MET A 391 -31.12 -3.21 -17.24
C MET A 391 -31.60 -3.76 -15.89
N LEU A 392 -31.27 -3.07 -14.77
CA LEU A 392 -31.59 -3.50 -13.42
C LEU A 392 -32.83 -2.82 -12.82
N LYS A 393 -33.25 -1.68 -13.40
CA LYS A 393 -34.50 -0.97 -13.11
C LYS A 393 -35.60 -1.36 -14.08
#